data_8a3cdb1c5926f30722de8dc096f88e19
#
_entry.id   8a3cdb1c5926f30722de8dc096f88e19
#
_cell.length_a   1.000
_cell.length_b   1.000
_cell.length_c   1.000
_cell.angle_alpha   90.00
_cell.angle_beta   90.00
_cell.angle_gamma   90.00
#
_symmetry.space_group_name_H-M   'P 1'
#
loop_
_entity.id
_entity.type
_entity.pdbx_description
1 polymer ?
#
loop_
_entity_poly.entity_id
_entity_poly.type
_entity_poly.pdbx_seq_one_letter_code
_entity_poly.pdbx_strand_id
1 'polypeptide(L)'
;MAFKEIWVSGLRRYREKWARILENGTAAWTQEDLRVLLAVFAGFLTAVIWCVALRRKILRRQRQKEAAIRSGHVINAKRVSFFRDVNEDESGYGRTVYRAKYEYTAEGQTRHYSVHNKNGLPPAFISLYYTDSPRKLFSSYDNLHVWYPVSIPAGIVACLLTMYLTGYFS
;
A
#
# COMPACT_ATOMS: atom_id res chain seq x y z
N MET A 1 -21.50 7.46 -25.02
CA MET A 1 -20.97 8.74 -25.55
C MET A 1 -20.98 9.87 -24.52
N ALA A 2 -21.98 9.98 -23.66
CA ALA A 2 -22.13 11.08 -22.67
C ALA A 2 -20.95 11.31 -21.69
N PHE A 3 -20.27 10.28 -21.22
CA PHE A 3 -19.20 10.41 -20.23
C PHE A 3 -17.96 11.17 -20.75
N LYS A 4 -17.62 10.97 -22.02
CA LYS A 4 -16.48 11.65 -22.67
C LYS A 4 -16.73 13.14 -22.85
N GLU A 5 -17.96 13.52 -23.15
CA GLU A 5 -18.35 14.94 -23.34
C GLU A 5 -18.39 15.70 -22.03
N ILE A 6 -18.87 15.06 -20.94
CA ILE A 6 -18.85 15.64 -19.58
C ILE A 6 -17.42 15.91 -19.13
N TRP A 7 -16.51 14.98 -19.39
CA TRP A 7 -15.10 15.14 -19.04
C TRP A 7 -14.40 16.25 -19.82
N VAL A 8 -14.62 16.30 -21.14
CA VAL A 8 -14.03 17.33 -22.01
C VAL A 8 -14.57 18.72 -21.68
N SER A 9 -15.87 18.86 -21.40
CA SER A 9 -16.48 20.13 -21.00
C SER A 9 -16.01 20.60 -19.61
N GLY A 10 -15.78 19.64 -18.68
CA GLY A 10 -15.19 19.91 -17.37
C GLY A 10 -13.76 20.44 -17.47
N LEU A 11 -12.91 19.78 -18.26
CA LEU A 11 -11.52 20.20 -18.47
C LEU A 11 -11.42 21.57 -19.16
N ARG A 12 -12.32 21.89 -20.11
CA ARG A 12 -12.35 23.18 -20.77
C ARG A 12 -12.68 24.29 -19.76
N ARG A 13 -13.73 24.12 -18.96
CA ARG A 13 -14.09 25.06 -17.87
C ARG A 13 -12.95 25.24 -16.88
N TYR A 14 -12.27 24.17 -16.52
CA TYR A 14 -11.10 24.23 -15.62
C TYR A 14 -9.97 25.08 -16.21
N ARG A 15 -9.64 24.86 -17.49
CA ARG A 15 -8.58 25.61 -18.18
C ARG A 15 -8.89 27.11 -18.31
N GLU A 16 -10.14 27.46 -18.64
CA GLU A 16 -10.58 28.85 -18.72
C GLU A 16 -10.60 29.56 -17.36
N LYS A 17 -10.89 28.80 -16.29
CA LYS A 17 -10.87 29.29 -14.92
C LYS A 17 -9.44 29.56 -14.45
N TRP A 18 -8.51 28.66 -14.76
CA TRP A 18 -7.07 28.85 -14.46
C TRP A 18 -6.48 30.04 -15.23
N ALA A 19 -6.85 30.22 -16.48
CA ALA A 19 -6.43 31.38 -17.26
C ALA A 19 -6.87 32.71 -16.60
N ARG A 20 -8.12 32.79 -16.12
CA ARG A 20 -8.63 33.95 -15.38
C ARG A 20 -7.92 34.21 -14.05
N ILE A 21 -7.57 33.15 -13.32
CA ILE A 21 -6.85 33.25 -12.05
C ILE A 21 -5.41 33.78 -12.30
N LEU A 22 -4.78 33.34 -13.38
CA LEU A 22 -3.45 33.82 -13.76
C LEU A 22 -3.46 35.30 -14.21
N GLU A 23 -4.55 35.74 -14.84
CA GLU A 23 -4.69 37.15 -15.29
C GLU A 23 -5.07 38.11 -14.15
N ASN A 24 -5.94 37.71 -13.24
CA ASN A 24 -6.56 38.59 -12.23
C ASN A 24 -6.03 38.38 -10.80
N GLY A 25 -5.11 37.43 -10.61
CA GLY A 25 -4.54 37.14 -9.30
C GLY A 25 -5.58 36.56 -8.31
N THR A 26 -5.25 36.61 -7.03
CA THR A 26 -6.07 35.98 -5.95
C THR A 26 -7.42 36.68 -5.70
N ALA A 27 -7.64 37.86 -6.23
CA ALA A 27 -8.91 38.61 -6.09
C ALA A 27 -10.07 37.98 -6.86
N ALA A 28 -9.80 37.03 -7.79
CA ALA A 28 -10.80 36.33 -8.60
C ALA A 28 -11.31 35.01 -7.98
N TRP A 29 -10.85 34.66 -6.78
CA TRP A 29 -11.25 33.40 -6.12
C TRP A 29 -12.67 33.50 -5.58
N THR A 30 -13.53 32.60 -6.05
CA THR A 30 -14.90 32.45 -5.52
C THR A 30 -14.89 31.50 -4.31
N GLN A 31 -15.98 31.53 -3.52
CA GLN A 31 -16.14 30.54 -2.43
C GLN A 31 -16.08 29.09 -2.92
N GLU A 32 -16.54 28.82 -4.14
CA GLU A 32 -16.47 27.49 -4.76
C GLU A 32 -15.02 27.09 -5.04
N ASP A 33 -14.18 28.01 -5.47
CA ASP A 33 -12.76 27.72 -5.73
C ASP A 33 -12.03 27.34 -4.43
N LEU A 34 -12.34 28.04 -3.34
CA LEU A 34 -11.80 27.72 -2.02
C LEU A 34 -12.25 26.34 -1.53
N ARG A 35 -13.52 25.95 -1.77
CA ARG A 35 -14.01 24.61 -1.42
C ARG A 35 -13.28 23.51 -2.20
N VAL A 36 -13.09 23.69 -3.51
CA VAL A 36 -12.34 22.75 -4.35
C VAL A 36 -10.89 22.65 -3.90
N LEU A 37 -10.24 23.78 -3.62
CA LEU A 37 -8.86 23.81 -3.13
C LEU A 37 -8.73 23.05 -1.80
N LEU A 38 -9.63 23.27 -0.86
CA LEU A 38 -9.69 22.57 0.42
C LEU A 38 -9.86 21.06 0.23
N ALA A 39 -10.74 20.64 -0.68
CA ALA A 39 -10.97 19.24 -0.97
C ALA A 39 -9.74 18.57 -1.57
N VAL A 40 -9.07 19.21 -2.54
CA VAL A 40 -7.83 18.69 -3.13
C VAL A 40 -6.72 18.61 -2.09
N PHE A 41 -6.59 19.62 -1.24
CA PHE A 41 -5.60 19.64 -0.16
C PHE A 41 -5.84 18.54 0.88
N ALA A 42 -7.10 18.31 1.28
CA ALA A 42 -7.46 17.21 2.18
C ALA A 42 -7.15 15.84 1.59
N GLY A 43 -7.44 15.63 0.30
CA GLY A 43 -7.09 14.40 -0.42
C GLY A 43 -5.58 14.17 -0.48
N PHE A 44 -4.81 15.21 -0.77
CA PHE A 44 -3.36 15.15 -0.80
C PHE A 44 -2.77 14.83 0.59
N LEU A 45 -3.22 15.53 1.63
CA LEU A 45 -2.79 15.28 3.01
C LEU A 45 -3.06 13.83 3.43
N THR A 46 -4.24 13.30 3.11
CA THR A 46 -4.60 11.91 3.43
C THR A 46 -3.65 10.93 2.74
N ALA A 47 -3.34 11.12 1.47
CA ALA A 47 -2.39 10.29 0.73
C ALA A 47 -0.98 10.36 1.35
N VAL A 48 -0.50 11.55 1.72
CA VAL A 48 0.82 11.74 2.36
C VAL A 48 0.88 11.04 3.71
N ILE A 49 -0.14 11.22 4.57
CA ILE A 49 -0.21 10.56 5.89
C ILE A 49 -0.15 9.04 5.72
N TRP A 50 -0.90 8.50 4.76
CA TRP A 50 -0.90 7.07 4.46
C TRP A 50 0.48 6.57 4.03
N CYS A 51 1.14 7.26 3.11
CA CYS A 51 2.49 6.94 2.65
C CYS A 51 3.51 6.98 3.80
N VAL A 52 3.44 7.98 4.67
CA VAL A 52 4.30 8.10 5.85
C VAL A 52 4.07 6.96 6.82
N ALA A 53 2.81 6.59 7.09
CA ALA A 53 2.47 5.48 7.97
C ALA A 53 3.01 4.14 7.43
N LEU A 54 2.87 3.88 6.13
CA LEU A 54 3.43 2.70 5.47
C LEU A 54 4.96 2.67 5.55
N ARG A 55 5.62 3.79 5.23
CA ARG A 55 7.08 3.91 5.35
C ARG A 55 7.56 3.63 6.77
N ARG A 56 6.88 4.18 7.79
CA ARG A 56 7.19 3.90 9.20
C ARG A 56 7.06 2.41 9.53
N LYS A 57 6.04 1.72 9.02
CA LYS A 57 5.84 0.28 9.21
C LYS A 57 6.99 -0.54 8.61
N ILE A 58 7.42 -0.20 7.39
CA ILE A 58 8.55 -0.86 6.71
C ILE A 58 9.84 -0.64 7.50
N LEU A 59 10.14 0.62 7.87
CA LEU A 59 11.34 0.95 8.63
C LEU A 59 11.38 0.28 10.00
N ARG A 60 10.25 0.17 10.69
CA ARG A 60 10.16 -0.58 11.96
C ARG A 60 10.55 -2.05 11.76
N ARG A 61 10.05 -2.71 10.71
CA ARG A 61 10.40 -4.10 10.41
C ARG A 61 11.88 -4.27 10.07
N GLN A 62 12.46 -3.36 9.30
CA GLN A 62 13.90 -3.37 9.01
C GLN A 62 14.71 -3.25 10.29
N ARG A 63 14.38 -2.29 11.17
CA ARG A 63 15.06 -2.14 12.47
C ARG A 63 14.91 -3.36 13.36
N GLN A 64 13.73 -4.00 13.40
CA GLN A 64 13.52 -5.25 14.13
C GLN A 64 14.38 -6.38 13.59
N LYS A 65 14.50 -6.49 12.26
CA LYS A 65 15.40 -7.48 11.62
C LYS A 65 16.85 -7.23 11.98
N GLU A 66 17.31 -5.98 11.88
CA GLU A 66 18.69 -5.62 12.24
C GLU A 66 18.98 -5.87 13.73
N ALA A 67 18.03 -5.57 14.61
CA ALA A 67 18.13 -5.85 16.02
C ALA A 67 18.23 -7.36 16.27
N ALA A 68 17.37 -8.16 15.65
CA ALA A 68 17.39 -9.61 15.76
C ALA A 68 18.73 -10.22 15.28
N ILE A 69 19.29 -9.72 14.18
CA ILE A 69 20.59 -10.14 13.67
C ILE A 69 21.69 -9.81 14.70
N ARG A 70 21.71 -8.59 15.24
CA ARG A 70 22.71 -8.16 16.23
C ARG A 70 22.64 -8.96 17.53
N SER A 71 21.44 -9.38 17.93
CA SER A 71 21.21 -10.16 19.17
C SER A 71 21.38 -11.67 18.94
N GLY A 72 21.69 -12.13 17.73
CA GLY A 72 21.75 -13.56 17.41
C GLY A 72 20.37 -14.26 17.39
N HIS A 73 19.28 -13.51 17.38
CA HIS A 73 17.90 -14.02 17.38
C HIS A 73 17.48 -14.43 15.95
N VAL A 74 18.24 -15.34 15.37
CA VAL A 74 18.04 -15.83 14.00
C VAL A 74 17.95 -17.35 14.03
N ILE A 75 16.93 -17.91 13.39
CA ILE A 75 16.73 -19.35 13.25
C ILE A 75 16.71 -19.69 11.77
N ASN A 76 17.49 -20.67 11.35
CA ASN A 76 17.44 -21.17 9.99
C ASN A 76 16.33 -22.20 9.86
N ALA A 77 15.52 -22.05 8.84
CA ALA A 77 14.41 -22.93 8.52
C ALA A 77 14.60 -23.58 7.15
N LYS A 78 14.34 -24.86 7.06
CA LYS A 78 14.43 -25.66 5.84
C LYS A 78 13.03 -25.85 5.23
N ARG A 79 12.92 -25.66 3.92
CA ARG A 79 11.67 -25.90 3.20
C ARG A 79 11.39 -27.41 3.15
N VAL A 80 10.22 -27.81 3.66
CA VAL A 80 9.75 -29.21 3.66
C VAL A 80 8.70 -29.46 2.58
N SER A 81 7.93 -28.46 2.21
CA SER A 81 6.98 -28.59 1.12
C SER A 81 6.73 -27.25 0.44
N PHE A 82 6.26 -27.31 -0.81
CA PHE A 82 5.75 -26.12 -1.51
C PHE A 82 4.56 -26.49 -2.38
N PHE A 83 3.69 -25.53 -2.59
CA PHE A 83 2.54 -25.62 -3.47
C PHE A 83 2.56 -24.43 -4.43
N ARG A 84 2.26 -24.71 -5.68
CA ARG A 84 2.04 -23.70 -6.72
C ARG A 84 0.54 -23.57 -6.92
N ASP A 85 0.02 -22.41 -6.61
CA ASP A 85 -1.39 -22.07 -6.79
C ASP A 85 -1.50 -21.16 -8.01
N VAL A 86 -2.20 -21.58 -9.04
CA VAL A 86 -2.42 -20.82 -10.26
C VAL A 86 -3.88 -20.36 -10.22
N ASN A 87 -4.09 -19.10 -9.87
CA ASN A 87 -5.41 -18.47 -9.98
C ASN A 87 -5.52 -17.88 -11.38
N GLU A 88 -6.28 -18.52 -12.25
CA GLU A 88 -6.67 -17.96 -13.54
C GLU A 88 -7.86 -17.02 -13.30
N ASP A 89 -7.66 -15.74 -13.58
CA ASP A 89 -8.77 -14.78 -13.62
C ASP A 89 -9.56 -15.01 -14.91
N GLU A 90 -10.86 -14.64 -14.92
CA GLU A 90 -11.75 -14.76 -16.09
C GLU A 90 -11.20 -14.07 -17.36
N SER A 91 -10.19 -13.22 -17.21
CA SER A 91 -9.46 -12.55 -18.29
C SER A 91 -8.29 -13.35 -18.86
N GLY A 92 -8.04 -14.59 -18.39
CA GLY A 92 -6.94 -15.46 -18.83
C GLY A 92 -5.56 -15.08 -18.32
N TYR A 93 -5.44 -14.07 -17.46
CA TYR A 93 -4.18 -13.72 -16.79
C TYR A 93 -4.00 -14.56 -15.53
N GLY A 94 -3.29 -15.68 -15.66
CA GLY A 94 -2.97 -16.56 -14.55
C GLY A 94 -1.98 -15.91 -13.57
N ARG A 95 -2.40 -15.69 -12.33
CA ARG A 95 -1.52 -15.22 -11.26
C ARG A 95 -0.99 -16.41 -10.46
N THR A 96 0.30 -16.70 -10.60
CA THR A 96 0.94 -17.78 -9.85
C THR A 96 1.33 -17.29 -8.45
N VAL A 97 0.87 -17.98 -7.42
CA VAL A 97 1.28 -17.77 -6.03
C VAL A 97 1.94 -19.03 -5.51
N TYR A 98 3.15 -18.89 -5.00
CA TYR A 98 3.85 -19.99 -4.36
C TYR A 98 3.64 -19.94 -2.85
N ARG A 99 3.23 -21.07 -2.27
CA ARG A 99 3.17 -21.26 -0.82
C ARG A 99 4.24 -22.28 -0.43
N ALA A 100 5.10 -21.94 0.51
CA ALA A 100 6.12 -22.85 1.00
C ALA A 100 5.99 -23.03 2.51
N LYS A 101 6.15 -24.26 2.98
CA LYS A 101 6.18 -24.63 4.39
C LYS A 101 7.62 -24.93 4.77
N TYR A 102 8.07 -24.28 5.81
CA TYR A 102 9.41 -24.42 6.37
C TYR A 102 9.34 -25.07 7.73
N GLU A 103 10.33 -25.90 8.01
CA GLU A 103 10.54 -26.54 9.31
C GLU A 103 11.73 -25.88 9.99
N TYR A 104 11.60 -25.62 11.27
CA TYR A 104 12.66 -25.09 12.12
C TYR A 104 12.56 -25.65 13.53
N THR A 105 13.67 -25.70 14.25
CA THR A 105 13.73 -26.13 15.64
C THR A 105 13.94 -24.94 16.55
N ALA A 106 13.06 -24.77 17.53
CA ALA A 106 13.18 -23.77 18.57
C ALA A 106 12.78 -24.37 19.93
N GLU A 107 13.54 -24.08 20.97
CA GLU A 107 13.28 -24.61 22.32
C GLU A 107 13.17 -26.13 22.37
N GLY A 108 13.94 -26.85 21.54
CA GLY A 108 13.88 -28.33 21.44
C GLY A 108 12.64 -28.88 20.73
N GLN A 109 11.76 -28.04 20.19
CA GLN A 109 10.57 -28.44 19.47
C GLN A 109 10.69 -28.12 17.98
N THR A 110 10.27 -29.06 17.15
CA THR A 110 10.13 -28.84 15.71
C THR A 110 8.82 -28.12 15.43
N ARG A 111 8.92 -27.02 14.71
CA ARG A 111 7.77 -26.17 14.36
C ARG A 111 7.76 -25.84 12.88
N HIS A 112 6.65 -25.34 12.38
CA HIS A 112 6.48 -24.99 10.98
C HIS A 112 6.18 -23.50 10.81
N TYR A 113 6.73 -22.94 9.72
CA TYR A 113 6.48 -21.57 9.29
C TYR A 113 6.05 -21.56 7.83
N SER A 114 5.00 -20.81 7.50
CA SER A 114 4.44 -20.74 6.15
C SER A 114 4.76 -19.39 5.50
N VAL A 115 5.29 -19.44 4.30
CA VAL A 115 5.58 -18.26 3.48
C VAL A 115 4.73 -18.27 2.23
N HIS A 116 4.13 -17.13 1.93
CA HIS A 116 3.39 -16.92 0.70
C HIS A 116 4.16 -15.93 -0.18
N ASN A 117 4.66 -16.36 -1.32
CA ASN A 117 5.42 -15.51 -2.23
C ASN A 117 4.73 -15.42 -3.60
N LYS A 118 4.54 -14.19 -4.08
CA LYS A 118 3.95 -13.92 -5.40
C LYS A 118 4.99 -13.81 -6.52
N ASN A 119 6.26 -13.66 -6.16
CA ASN A 119 7.33 -13.33 -7.10
C ASN A 119 8.20 -14.53 -7.50
N GLY A 120 7.79 -15.75 -7.15
CA GLY A 120 8.52 -16.96 -7.49
C GLY A 120 8.63 -17.94 -6.32
N LEU A 121 9.28 -19.07 -6.59
CA LEU A 121 9.48 -20.12 -5.60
C LEU A 121 10.42 -19.61 -4.48
N PRO A 122 9.98 -19.64 -3.21
CA PRO A 122 10.84 -19.32 -2.08
C PRO A 122 12.06 -20.28 -2.00
N PRO A 123 13.22 -19.83 -1.53
CA PRO A 123 14.46 -20.63 -1.47
C PRO A 123 14.31 -21.87 -0.57
N ALA A 124 15.23 -22.84 -0.70
CA ALA A 124 15.22 -24.05 0.10
C ALA A 124 15.46 -23.78 1.60
N PHE A 125 16.19 -22.73 1.93
CA PHE A 125 16.46 -22.28 3.30
C PHE A 125 16.11 -20.81 3.44
N ILE A 126 15.53 -20.44 4.59
CA ILE A 126 15.26 -19.06 4.96
C ILE A 126 15.71 -18.80 6.38
N SER A 127 16.08 -17.55 6.64
CA SER A 127 16.31 -17.07 8.00
C SER A 127 15.03 -16.49 8.58
N LEU A 128 14.65 -16.97 9.74
CA LEU A 128 13.55 -16.48 10.55
C LEU A 128 14.13 -15.63 11.68
N TYR A 129 13.49 -14.50 11.95
CA TYR A 129 13.91 -13.52 12.94
C TYR A 129 12.86 -13.43 14.05
N TYR A 130 13.30 -13.19 15.30
CA TYR A 130 12.41 -12.91 16.41
C TYR A 130 13.01 -11.81 17.30
N THR A 131 12.15 -11.09 18.03
CA THR A 131 12.60 -10.03 18.95
C THR A 131 12.65 -10.52 20.39
N ASP A 132 11.53 -10.99 20.92
CA ASP A 132 11.40 -11.33 22.34
C ASP A 132 11.21 -12.83 22.57
N SER A 133 10.56 -13.51 21.64
CA SER A 133 10.23 -14.94 21.77
C SER A 133 10.30 -15.65 20.42
N PRO A 134 10.88 -16.86 20.38
CA PRO A 134 10.92 -17.68 19.16
C PRO A 134 9.53 -18.19 18.73
N ARG A 135 8.46 -17.83 19.44
CA ARG A 135 7.07 -18.10 19.04
C ARG A 135 6.54 -17.07 18.04
N LYS A 136 7.10 -15.84 18.03
CA LYS A 136 6.69 -14.77 17.11
C LYS A 136 7.78 -14.50 16.09
N LEU A 137 7.83 -15.34 15.08
CA LEU A 137 8.81 -15.25 14.00
C LEU A 137 8.31 -14.37 12.86
N PHE A 138 9.26 -13.77 12.17
CA PHE A 138 9.02 -13.10 10.90
C PHE A 138 10.17 -13.39 9.93
N SER A 139 9.87 -13.31 8.65
CA SER A 139 10.83 -13.55 7.56
C SER A 139 10.97 -12.33 6.66
N SER A 140 12.08 -12.25 5.94
CA SER A 140 12.23 -11.28 4.85
C SER A 140 11.27 -11.53 3.69
N TYR A 141 10.71 -12.74 3.61
CA TYR A 141 9.75 -13.17 2.60
C TYR A 141 8.29 -12.94 3.03
N ASP A 142 8.06 -12.51 4.28
CA ASP A 142 6.73 -12.09 4.67
C ASP A 142 6.35 -10.89 3.82
N ASN A 143 5.38 -11.09 2.95
CA ASN A 143 4.81 -10.01 2.17
C ASN A 143 4.26 -8.96 3.14
N LEU A 144 5.03 -7.91 3.36
CA LEU A 144 4.44 -6.66 3.76
C LEU A 144 3.52 -6.28 2.60
N HIS A 145 2.22 -6.53 2.77
CA HIS A 145 1.24 -5.96 1.87
C HIS A 145 1.39 -4.44 1.96
N VAL A 146 2.27 -3.93 1.11
CA VAL A 146 2.49 -2.50 0.98
C VAL A 146 1.35 -2.00 0.10
N TRP A 147 0.29 -1.56 0.75
CA TRP A 147 -0.90 -1.02 0.11
C TRP A 147 -0.65 0.40 -0.42
N TYR A 148 0.56 0.65 -1.00
CA TYR A 148 0.83 1.91 -1.68
C TYR A 148 -0.24 2.25 -2.74
N PRO A 149 -0.71 1.29 -3.56
CA PRO A 149 -1.77 1.58 -4.53
C PRO A 149 -3.06 2.09 -3.90
N VAL A 150 -3.32 1.77 -2.62
CA VAL A 150 -4.54 2.23 -1.91
C VAL A 150 -4.45 3.69 -1.47
N SER A 151 -3.26 4.28 -1.40
CA SER A 151 -3.09 5.69 -1.03
C SER A 151 -3.77 6.64 -2.02
N ILE A 152 -3.75 6.31 -3.30
CA ILE A 152 -4.38 7.12 -4.37
C ILE A 152 -5.91 7.07 -4.26
N PRO A 153 -6.58 5.89 -4.24
CA PRO A 153 -8.02 5.81 -4.01
C PRO A 153 -8.46 6.46 -2.70
N ALA A 154 -7.70 6.27 -1.61
CA ALA A 154 -8.02 6.90 -0.33
C ALA A 154 -7.98 8.43 -0.40
N GLY A 155 -7.00 9.00 -1.11
CA GLY A 155 -6.93 10.43 -1.38
C GLY A 155 -8.10 10.94 -2.21
N ILE A 156 -8.50 10.21 -3.25
CA ILE A 156 -9.67 10.54 -4.08
C ILE A 156 -10.95 10.51 -3.26
N VAL A 157 -11.17 9.47 -2.45
CA VAL A 157 -12.35 9.36 -1.57
C VAL A 157 -12.39 10.52 -0.57
N ALA A 158 -11.25 10.88 0.04
CA ALA A 158 -11.18 12.02 0.95
C ALA A 158 -11.52 13.35 0.24
N CYS A 159 -11.04 13.53 -0.98
CA CYS A 159 -11.36 14.69 -1.80
C CYS A 159 -12.86 14.78 -2.10
N LEU A 160 -13.47 13.69 -2.58
CA LEU A 160 -14.91 13.64 -2.89
C LEU A 160 -15.79 13.85 -1.65
N LEU A 161 -15.38 13.25 -0.52
CA LEU A 161 -16.09 13.43 0.75
C LEU A 161 -16.05 14.90 1.20
N THR A 162 -14.90 15.56 1.08
CA THR A 162 -14.77 16.98 1.42
C THR A 162 -15.63 17.84 0.52
N MET A 163 -15.69 17.57 -0.78
CA MET A 163 -16.56 18.26 -1.73
C MET A 163 -18.04 18.10 -1.36
N TYR A 164 -18.44 16.89 -0.97
CA TYR A 164 -19.80 16.61 -0.51
C TYR A 164 -20.14 17.38 0.77
N LEU A 165 -19.27 17.30 1.80
CA LEU A 165 -19.49 17.99 3.08
C LEU A 165 -19.47 19.51 2.98
N THR A 166 -18.74 20.07 2.00
CA THR A 166 -18.73 21.52 1.76
C THR A 166 -19.90 22.01 0.90
N GLY A 167 -20.83 21.11 0.52
CA GLY A 167 -21.99 21.45 -0.28
C GLY A 167 -21.68 21.83 -1.73
N TYR A 168 -20.58 21.29 -2.29
CA TYR A 168 -20.20 21.56 -3.68
C TYR A 168 -21.20 21.00 -4.71
N PHE A 169 -21.93 19.93 -4.33
CA PHE A 169 -22.93 19.27 -5.17
C PHE A 169 -24.38 19.66 -4.84
N SER A 170 -24.59 20.63 -3.96
CA SER A 170 -25.93 21.12 -3.53
C SER A 170 -26.44 22.22 -4.41
#